data_9877a136525a9937cc53d98daa8332de
#
_entry.id   9877a136525a9937cc53d98daa8332de
#
_cell.length_a   1.000
_cell.length_b   1.000
_cell.length_c   1.000
_cell.angle_alpha   90.00
_cell.angle_beta   90.00
_cell.angle_gamma   90.00
#
_symmetry.space_group_name_H-M   'P 1'
#
loop_
_entity.id
_entity.type
_entity.pdbx_description
1 polymer ?
#
loop_
_entity_poly.entity_id
_entity_poly.type
_entity_poly.pdbx_seq_one_letter_code
_entity_poly.pdbx_strand_id
1 'polypeptide(L)'
;YIRRSRQGPFTDVYSCAACFYAAITGFLPPESLERLDEDTLVPISQCGIDIPEYLDKAILKGLAVQPEDRFQSAAEFLDAIESQQVVEVPVSGAAAAPAPEKKKVKPARIAAIAAAAVVVLGVGIAIGGGGSSDGDGGSSISEALAPKVTIAGQEFSAAEEFVELKDTTLTEADITTLQGMENLRRIYFDNVAVENNDLSWAAQLKNLTELTFHGFSGEVDLAPVAGLTNLTELRIHSTQNGAGSGVYVKDLSVLSGLTQLEYLELEAPVLESLDGLEDMSALEELRLTIGPGLRDIGALSGLTELTSLQISNNGDYPYIRDLSPLSGLTQLKTLEFWSYGIEDLGPLAGLTQLEELRIIGSEAAYTTTAPLSGLTQLRVLSLPSMADPANYLDLSGLSNLTELTEFSFYGGVTSYAPLKNLAKLQSLSLMGNYYDGEGPGDLSAFSGLTRLTDLELSLSVNATDITPLGNLSDLRSLYLHTEGDRLHPGLKDIGPLSKLQDLQSLTINSRSITDLSPLRELTNLQTADIRAYGDAEITDWSPVEHVPNLIKG
;
A
#
# COMPACT_ATOMS: atom_id res chain seq x y z
N TYR A 1 -18.86 10.15 3.02
CA TYR A 1 -17.77 10.73 3.82
C TYR A 1 -18.23 10.87 5.28
N ILE A 2 -18.21 9.78 6.06
CA ILE A 2 -18.41 9.85 7.51
C ILE A 2 -17.04 10.20 8.11
N ARG A 3 -16.94 11.36 8.77
CA ARG A 3 -15.71 11.74 9.49
C ARG A 3 -15.43 10.68 10.56
N ARG A 4 -14.20 10.10 10.59
CA ARG A 4 -13.74 9.09 11.57
C ARG A 4 -14.02 9.47 13.05
N SER A 5 -14.28 10.72 13.35
CA SER A 5 -14.60 11.24 14.71
C SER A 5 -16.02 10.94 15.21
N ARG A 6 -16.85 10.21 14.46
CA ARG A 6 -18.25 9.86 14.85
C ARG A 6 -18.54 8.36 14.81
N GLN A 7 -17.54 7.51 14.77
CA GLN A 7 -17.72 6.06 14.89
C GLN A 7 -17.57 5.65 16.37
N GLY A 8 -18.41 4.72 16.82
CA GLY A 8 -18.41 4.20 18.18
C GLY A 8 -19.19 2.88 18.24
N PRO A 9 -19.27 2.22 19.40
CA PRO A 9 -19.96 0.91 19.57
C PRO A 9 -21.40 0.90 19.05
N PHE A 10 -22.07 2.06 19.03
CA PHE A 10 -23.41 2.23 18.46
C PHE A 10 -23.45 2.06 16.92
N THR A 11 -22.31 2.09 16.23
CA THR A 11 -22.22 1.78 14.79
C THR A 11 -22.32 0.29 14.57
N ASP A 12 -21.66 -0.50 15.41
CA ASP A 12 -21.69 -1.97 15.38
C ASP A 12 -23.09 -2.47 15.75
N VAL A 13 -23.72 -1.85 16.75
CA VAL A 13 -25.14 -2.12 17.10
C VAL A 13 -26.07 -1.91 15.91
N TYR A 14 -25.89 -0.82 15.13
CA TYR A 14 -26.69 -0.59 13.94
C TYR A 14 -26.49 -1.71 12.89
N SER A 15 -25.26 -2.11 12.65
CA SER A 15 -24.92 -3.18 11.70
C SER A 15 -25.53 -4.53 12.11
N CYS A 16 -25.41 -4.89 13.39
CA CYS A 16 -26.04 -6.09 13.93
C CYS A 16 -27.57 -6.05 13.79
N ALA A 17 -28.20 -4.96 14.16
CA ALA A 17 -29.64 -4.79 14.04
C ALA A 17 -30.13 -4.85 12.59
N ALA A 18 -29.33 -4.34 11.62
CA ALA A 18 -29.60 -4.44 10.19
C ALA A 18 -29.54 -5.89 9.70
N CYS A 19 -28.56 -6.65 10.17
CA CYS A 19 -28.48 -8.09 9.88
C CYS A 19 -29.70 -8.87 10.41
N PHE A 20 -30.15 -8.58 11.64
CA PHE A 20 -31.35 -9.23 12.19
C PHE A 20 -32.62 -8.85 11.43
N TYR A 21 -32.76 -7.57 11.11
CA TYR A 21 -33.86 -7.10 10.30
C TYR A 21 -33.92 -7.84 8.96
N ALA A 22 -32.77 -7.91 8.24
CA ALA A 22 -32.68 -8.59 6.96
C ALA A 22 -32.92 -10.11 7.06
N ALA A 23 -32.38 -10.76 8.08
CA ALA A 23 -32.56 -12.20 8.30
C ALA A 23 -34.03 -12.60 8.59
N ILE A 24 -34.79 -11.71 9.26
CA ILE A 24 -36.18 -11.96 9.63
C ILE A 24 -37.11 -11.57 8.48
N THR A 25 -36.91 -10.42 7.84
CA THR A 25 -37.79 -9.89 6.79
C THR A 25 -37.46 -10.39 5.39
N GLY A 26 -36.22 -10.78 5.14
CA GLY A 26 -35.68 -11.08 3.80
C GLY A 26 -35.31 -9.81 2.98
N PHE A 27 -35.32 -8.63 3.59
CA PHE A 27 -34.98 -7.35 2.94
C PHE A 27 -34.03 -6.56 3.83
N LEU A 28 -33.06 -5.86 3.20
CA LEU A 28 -32.24 -4.90 3.93
C LEU A 28 -33.06 -3.70 4.40
N PRO A 29 -32.81 -3.15 5.61
CA PRO A 29 -33.43 -1.89 6.00
C PRO A 29 -32.91 -0.75 5.10
N PRO A 30 -33.70 0.32 4.87
CA PRO A 30 -33.21 1.50 4.17
C PRO A 30 -31.98 2.10 4.87
N GLU A 31 -31.03 2.65 4.11
CA GLU A 31 -29.81 3.22 4.67
C GLU A 31 -30.09 4.37 5.64
N SER A 32 -29.31 4.46 6.73
CA SER A 32 -29.54 5.48 7.76
C SER A 32 -29.48 6.92 7.25
N LEU A 33 -28.70 7.17 6.20
CA LEU A 33 -28.59 8.49 5.56
C LEU A 33 -29.85 8.85 4.75
N GLU A 34 -30.47 7.90 4.10
CA GLU A 34 -31.73 8.09 3.36
C GLU A 34 -32.91 8.35 4.29
N ARG A 35 -32.81 7.90 5.54
CA ARG A 35 -33.86 8.04 6.59
C ARG A 35 -33.74 9.33 7.41
N LEU A 36 -32.76 10.21 7.12
CA LEU A 36 -32.55 11.45 7.88
C LEU A 36 -33.69 12.47 7.71
N ASP A 37 -34.26 12.57 6.50
CA ASP A 37 -35.33 13.51 6.18
C ASP A 37 -36.71 12.91 6.50
N GLU A 38 -36.91 11.63 6.22
CA GLU A 38 -38.15 10.88 6.49
C GLU A 38 -37.79 9.43 6.82
N ASP A 39 -38.12 8.98 8.03
CA ASP A 39 -37.82 7.59 8.45
C ASP A 39 -38.82 6.61 7.83
N THR A 40 -38.37 5.94 6.76
CA THR A 40 -39.14 4.97 5.98
C THR A 40 -39.01 3.52 6.49
N LEU A 41 -38.34 3.29 7.64
CA LEU A 41 -38.18 1.96 8.20
C LEU A 41 -39.53 1.38 8.66
N VAL A 42 -39.90 0.25 8.09
CA VAL A 42 -41.12 -0.49 8.47
C VAL A 42 -40.82 -1.43 9.62
N PRO A 43 -41.52 -1.37 10.77
CA PRO A 43 -41.40 -2.35 11.83
C PRO A 43 -41.60 -3.79 11.32
N ILE A 44 -40.84 -4.75 11.83
CA ILE A 44 -40.93 -6.17 11.40
C ILE A 44 -42.34 -6.73 11.61
N SER A 45 -42.99 -6.36 12.72
CA SER A 45 -44.37 -6.71 13.01
C SER A 45 -45.38 -6.20 11.97
N GLN A 46 -45.07 -5.10 11.28
CA GLN A 46 -45.87 -4.56 10.19
C GLN A 46 -45.56 -5.19 8.82
N CYS A 47 -44.46 -5.93 8.69
CA CYS A 47 -44.13 -6.69 7.49
C CYS A 47 -44.96 -8.02 7.39
N GLY A 48 -45.92 -8.22 8.28
CA GLY A 48 -46.77 -9.42 8.31
C GLY A 48 -46.07 -10.64 8.92
N ILE A 49 -45.02 -10.44 9.68
CA ILE A 49 -44.21 -11.43 10.38
C ILE A 49 -44.64 -11.44 11.85
N ASP A 50 -44.94 -12.62 12.40
CA ASP A 50 -45.28 -12.78 13.81
C ASP A 50 -43.98 -12.83 14.63
N ILE A 51 -43.60 -11.71 15.22
CA ILE A 51 -42.41 -11.52 16.03
C ILE A 51 -42.76 -11.03 17.42
N PRO A 52 -42.09 -11.49 18.50
CA PRO A 52 -42.29 -10.96 19.84
C PRO A 52 -42.01 -9.45 19.90
N GLU A 53 -42.86 -8.69 20.62
CA GLU A 53 -42.79 -7.22 20.68
C GLU A 53 -41.44 -6.73 21.21
N TYR A 54 -40.86 -7.42 22.20
CA TYR A 54 -39.53 -7.03 22.73
C TYR A 54 -38.43 -7.10 21.68
N LEU A 55 -38.48 -8.14 20.80
CA LEU A 55 -37.47 -8.33 19.75
C LEU A 55 -37.64 -7.32 18.60
N ASP A 56 -38.89 -7.10 18.15
CA ASP A 56 -39.19 -6.04 17.15
C ASP A 56 -38.68 -4.67 17.62
N LYS A 57 -38.98 -4.31 18.87
CA LYS A 57 -38.60 -3.05 19.47
C LYS A 57 -37.07 -2.92 19.70
N ALA A 58 -36.40 -3.98 20.11
CA ALA A 58 -34.96 -3.99 20.28
C ALA A 58 -34.24 -3.78 18.93
N ILE A 59 -34.68 -4.47 17.86
CA ILE A 59 -34.13 -4.30 16.53
C ILE A 59 -34.37 -2.87 16.01
N LEU A 60 -35.58 -2.35 16.14
CA LEU A 60 -35.91 -0.98 15.74
C LEU A 60 -35.08 0.07 16.47
N LYS A 61 -34.84 -0.09 17.77
CA LYS A 61 -33.95 0.81 18.54
C LYS A 61 -32.51 0.71 18.06
N GLY A 62 -32.00 -0.48 17.78
CA GLY A 62 -30.67 -0.66 17.18
C GLY A 62 -30.53 0.02 15.81
N LEU A 63 -31.64 0.09 15.05
CA LEU A 63 -31.71 0.75 13.74
C LEU A 63 -32.11 2.23 13.81
N ALA A 64 -32.15 2.86 14.99
CA ALA A 64 -32.47 4.30 15.08
C ALA A 64 -31.53 5.14 14.22
N VAL A 65 -32.07 6.20 13.59
CA VAL A 65 -31.31 7.05 12.66
C VAL A 65 -30.19 7.79 13.39
N GLN A 66 -30.52 8.39 14.55
CA GLN A 66 -29.55 9.13 15.34
C GLN A 66 -28.71 8.19 16.21
N PRO A 67 -27.36 8.31 16.24
CA PRO A 67 -26.49 7.45 17.04
C PRO A 67 -26.80 7.45 18.54
N GLU A 68 -27.20 8.58 19.09
CA GLU A 68 -27.59 8.76 20.50
C GLU A 68 -28.87 8.03 20.89
N ASP A 69 -29.73 7.72 19.93
CA ASP A 69 -30.99 7.01 20.12
C ASP A 69 -30.84 5.48 20.10
N ARG A 70 -29.65 5.00 19.68
CA ARG A 70 -29.32 3.56 19.64
C ARG A 70 -28.88 3.06 21.02
N PHE A 71 -28.77 1.77 21.16
CA PHE A 71 -27.97 1.21 22.26
C PHE A 71 -26.52 1.68 22.13
N GLN A 72 -25.90 2.04 23.24
CA GLN A 72 -24.55 2.61 23.24
C GLN A 72 -23.45 1.53 23.30
N SER A 73 -23.84 0.28 23.51
CA SER A 73 -22.94 -0.88 23.47
C SER A 73 -23.67 -2.14 22.97
N ALA A 74 -22.91 -3.09 22.44
CA ALA A 74 -23.42 -4.42 22.08
C ALA A 74 -24.00 -5.16 23.31
N ALA A 75 -23.44 -4.94 24.50
CA ALA A 75 -23.93 -5.51 25.76
C ALA A 75 -25.34 -5.03 26.10
N GLU A 76 -25.63 -3.73 25.94
CA GLU A 76 -26.98 -3.21 26.16
C GLU A 76 -27.99 -3.77 25.16
N PHE A 77 -27.58 -3.96 23.90
CA PHE A 77 -28.44 -4.56 22.88
C PHE A 77 -28.73 -6.04 23.18
N LEU A 78 -27.71 -6.79 23.59
CA LEU A 78 -27.84 -8.18 24.02
C LEU A 78 -28.78 -8.32 25.21
N ASP A 79 -28.55 -7.51 26.28
CA ASP A 79 -29.39 -7.53 27.49
C ASP A 79 -30.87 -7.24 27.17
N ALA A 80 -31.14 -6.31 26.25
CA ALA A 80 -32.53 -6.05 25.82
C ALA A 80 -33.19 -7.23 25.12
N ILE A 81 -32.42 -8.05 24.39
CA ILE A 81 -32.90 -9.28 23.74
C ILE A 81 -33.05 -10.42 24.75
N GLU A 82 -32.07 -10.65 25.61
CA GLU A 82 -32.05 -11.74 26.59
C GLU A 82 -33.06 -11.54 27.71
N SER A 83 -33.22 -10.31 28.22
CA SER A 83 -34.18 -9.99 29.26
C SER A 83 -35.64 -10.07 28.81
N GLN A 84 -35.88 -10.14 27.49
CA GLN A 84 -37.18 -10.14 26.84
C GLN A 84 -38.07 -8.95 27.27
N GLN A 85 -37.45 -7.82 27.67
CA GLN A 85 -38.17 -6.62 28.08
C GLN A 85 -38.39 -5.72 26.87
N VAL A 86 -39.62 -5.16 26.79
CA VAL A 86 -39.98 -4.21 25.73
C VAL A 86 -39.26 -2.87 25.98
N VAL A 87 -38.40 -2.47 25.05
CA VAL A 87 -37.63 -1.19 25.11
C VAL A 87 -38.41 -0.06 24.41
N GLU A 88 -38.23 1.18 24.86
CA GLU A 88 -38.76 2.34 24.15
C GLU A 88 -37.95 2.59 22.86
N VAL A 89 -38.66 2.77 21.75
CA VAL A 89 -38.10 3.14 20.46
C VAL A 89 -38.31 4.65 20.27
N PRO A 90 -37.26 5.45 20.00
CA PRO A 90 -37.39 6.86 19.74
C PRO A 90 -38.35 7.13 18.57
N VAL A 91 -39.26 8.07 18.72
CA VAL A 91 -40.26 8.41 17.69
C VAL A 91 -39.63 9.41 16.72
N SER A 92 -39.07 8.94 15.61
CA SER A 92 -38.86 9.79 14.44
C SER A 92 -40.18 9.88 13.68
N GLY A 93 -40.64 11.11 13.36
CA GLY A 93 -41.97 11.34 12.77
C GLY A 93 -42.13 10.60 11.44
N ALA A 94 -43.00 9.59 11.43
CA ALA A 94 -43.24 8.76 10.26
C ALA A 94 -44.71 8.70 9.89
N ALA A 95 -45.01 8.84 8.60
CA ALA A 95 -46.29 8.48 7.98
C ALA A 95 -46.19 7.02 7.49
N ALA A 96 -47.20 6.20 7.84
CA ALA A 96 -47.23 4.79 7.51
C ALA A 96 -47.42 4.52 6.01
N ALA A 97 -46.53 3.74 5.40
CA ALA A 97 -46.70 3.19 4.06
C ALA A 97 -47.55 1.89 4.08
N PRO A 98 -48.29 1.52 3.00
CA PRO A 98 -49.18 0.37 2.99
C PRO A 98 -48.45 -0.98 2.98
N ALA A 99 -48.93 -1.90 3.78
CA ALA A 99 -48.33 -3.21 4.05
C ALA A 99 -48.36 -4.19 2.84
N PRO A 100 -47.28 -4.94 2.57
CA PRO A 100 -47.29 -6.07 1.65
C PRO A 100 -47.93 -7.32 2.26
N GLU A 101 -48.40 -8.25 1.40
CA GLU A 101 -49.18 -9.44 1.79
C GLU A 101 -48.42 -10.41 2.73
N LYS A 102 -49.19 -10.94 3.71
CA LYS A 102 -48.71 -11.79 4.81
C LYS A 102 -48.09 -13.12 4.36
N LYS A 103 -46.78 -13.32 4.60
CA LYS A 103 -46.15 -14.64 4.61
C LYS A 103 -46.02 -15.14 6.05
N LYS A 104 -46.63 -16.28 6.38
CA LYS A 104 -46.52 -16.92 7.71
C LYS A 104 -45.14 -17.60 7.85
N VAL A 105 -44.28 -17.10 8.74
CA VAL A 105 -43.03 -17.75 9.16
C VAL A 105 -43.33 -18.66 10.35
N LYS A 106 -42.79 -19.90 10.36
CA LYS A 106 -43.04 -20.86 11.44
C LYS A 106 -42.39 -20.40 12.75
N PRO A 107 -43.05 -20.52 13.92
CA PRO A 107 -42.54 -20.08 15.23
C PRO A 107 -41.17 -20.64 15.60
N ALA A 108 -40.84 -21.86 15.16
CA ALA A 108 -39.55 -22.50 15.39
C ALA A 108 -38.35 -21.76 14.74
N ARG A 109 -38.59 -20.98 13.66
CA ARG A 109 -37.53 -20.16 13.03
C ARG A 109 -37.23 -18.88 13.84
N ILE A 110 -38.25 -18.30 14.45
CA ILE A 110 -38.10 -17.08 15.27
C ILE A 110 -37.31 -17.37 16.54
N ALA A 111 -37.59 -18.52 17.18
CA ALA A 111 -36.84 -18.96 18.37
C ALA A 111 -35.37 -19.32 18.03
N ALA A 112 -35.14 -19.91 16.85
CA ALA A 112 -33.77 -20.19 16.38
C ALA A 112 -32.98 -18.91 16.04
N ILE A 113 -33.63 -17.91 15.47
CA ILE A 113 -33.02 -16.62 15.16
C ILE A 113 -32.70 -15.83 16.44
N ALA A 114 -33.60 -15.86 17.44
CA ALA A 114 -33.36 -15.23 18.75
C ALA A 114 -32.21 -15.91 19.50
N ALA A 115 -32.14 -17.26 19.46
CA ALA A 115 -31.03 -18.02 20.06
C ALA A 115 -29.69 -17.77 19.33
N ALA A 116 -29.71 -17.64 18.00
CA ALA A 116 -28.54 -17.28 17.21
C ALA A 116 -28.06 -15.85 17.49
N ALA A 117 -29.01 -14.93 17.73
CA ALA A 117 -28.71 -13.56 18.11
C ALA A 117 -27.93 -13.44 19.44
N VAL A 118 -28.34 -14.26 20.44
CA VAL A 118 -27.67 -14.33 21.73
C VAL A 118 -26.24 -14.88 21.60
N VAL A 119 -26.03 -15.87 20.74
CA VAL A 119 -24.70 -16.47 20.50
C VAL A 119 -23.77 -15.47 19.77
N VAL A 120 -24.24 -14.81 18.73
CA VAL A 120 -23.44 -13.83 17.95
C VAL A 120 -23.03 -12.62 18.80
N LEU A 121 -23.94 -12.08 19.63
CA LEU A 121 -23.64 -10.97 20.52
C LEU A 121 -22.76 -11.38 21.71
N GLY A 122 -22.92 -12.60 22.23
CA GLY A 122 -22.09 -13.14 23.30
C GLY A 122 -20.64 -13.36 22.88
N VAL A 123 -20.41 -13.83 21.65
CA VAL A 123 -19.07 -14.01 21.06
C VAL A 123 -18.42 -12.65 20.76
N GLY A 124 -19.17 -11.68 20.24
CA GLY A 124 -18.65 -10.32 19.97
C GLY A 124 -18.16 -9.58 21.22
N ILE A 125 -18.73 -9.84 22.39
CA ILE A 125 -18.29 -9.26 23.68
C ILE A 125 -16.98 -9.90 24.18
N ALA A 126 -16.75 -11.18 23.88
CA ALA A 126 -15.53 -11.89 24.28
C ALA A 126 -14.30 -11.51 23.42
N ILE A 127 -14.50 -11.02 22.18
CA ILE A 127 -13.43 -10.65 21.24
C ILE A 127 -13.11 -9.15 21.30
N GLY A 128 -14.00 -8.30 21.81
CA GLY A 128 -13.87 -6.84 21.87
C GLY A 128 -12.79 -6.29 22.82
N GLY A 129 -11.90 -7.09 23.33
CA GLY A 129 -10.84 -6.76 24.29
C GLY A 129 -9.42 -6.76 23.71
N GLY A 130 -9.19 -6.28 22.50
CA GLY A 130 -7.81 -6.05 22.03
C GLY A 130 -7.60 -6.09 20.53
N GLY A 131 -7.29 -4.94 19.93
CA GLY A 131 -6.51 -4.82 18.71
C GLY A 131 -7.31 -4.83 17.39
N SER A 132 -7.25 -3.70 16.72
CA SER A 132 -7.70 -3.47 15.35
C SER A 132 -7.00 -4.37 14.34
N SER A 133 -7.75 -5.12 13.55
CA SER A 133 -7.34 -5.50 12.19
C SER A 133 -8.59 -5.64 11.32
N ASP A 134 -8.56 -5.00 10.15
CA ASP A 134 -9.57 -5.15 9.10
C ASP A 134 -9.54 -6.60 8.60
N GLY A 135 -10.68 -7.29 8.67
CA GLY A 135 -10.83 -8.63 8.14
C GLY A 135 -12.32 -9.02 8.09
N ASP A 136 -12.77 -9.27 6.90
CA ASP A 136 -14.12 -9.76 6.57
C ASP A 136 -14.40 -11.09 7.28
N GLY A 137 -15.16 -11.08 8.38
CA GLY A 137 -15.37 -12.22 9.27
C GLY A 137 -16.84 -12.60 9.38
N GLY A 138 -17.37 -13.29 8.38
CA GLY A 138 -18.65 -13.99 8.49
C GLY A 138 -18.50 -15.33 9.20
N SER A 139 -18.40 -15.38 10.53
CA SER A 139 -18.42 -16.66 11.24
C SER A 139 -19.80 -17.31 11.16
N SER A 140 -19.84 -18.58 10.73
CA SER A 140 -21.09 -19.34 10.57
C SER A 140 -21.59 -19.91 11.92
N ILE A 141 -22.89 -20.16 12.06
CA ILE A 141 -23.47 -20.80 13.26
C ILE A 141 -22.81 -22.15 13.56
N SER A 142 -22.24 -22.82 12.56
CA SER A 142 -21.47 -24.06 12.71
C SER A 142 -20.18 -23.87 13.53
N GLU A 143 -19.54 -22.72 13.47
CA GLU A 143 -18.34 -22.40 14.28
C GLU A 143 -18.63 -22.29 15.77
N ALA A 144 -19.74 -21.66 16.13
CA ALA A 144 -20.12 -21.46 17.54
C ALA A 144 -20.54 -22.77 18.24
N LEU A 145 -20.94 -23.82 17.52
CA LEU A 145 -21.35 -25.14 18.01
C LEU A 145 -20.25 -26.20 17.88
N ALA A 146 -19.18 -25.93 17.19
CA ALA A 146 -18.08 -26.86 17.02
C ALA A 146 -17.25 -27.00 18.31
N PRO A 147 -16.62 -28.16 18.55
CA PRO A 147 -15.72 -28.31 19.68
C PRO A 147 -14.54 -27.33 19.58
N LYS A 148 -14.10 -26.84 20.75
CA LYS A 148 -12.90 -26.00 20.83
C LYS A 148 -11.66 -26.87 20.74
N VAL A 149 -10.67 -26.36 20.06
CA VAL A 149 -9.31 -26.92 19.95
C VAL A 149 -8.30 -25.90 20.43
N THR A 150 -7.14 -26.37 20.89
CA THR A 150 -6.07 -25.49 21.35
C THR A 150 -4.87 -25.66 20.43
N ILE A 151 -4.33 -24.56 19.91
CA ILE A 151 -3.15 -24.52 19.05
C ILE A 151 -2.21 -23.48 19.63
N ALA A 152 -0.97 -23.85 19.95
CA ALA A 152 0.02 -22.97 20.56
C ALA A 152 -0.51 -22.22 21.80
N GLY A 153 -1.37 -22.84 22.59
CA GLY A 153 -1.98 -22.26 23.79
C GLY A 153 -3.15 -21.32 23.54
N GLN A 154 -3.57 -21.10 22.31
CA GLN A 154 -4.74 -20.32 21.93
C GLN A 154 -5.94 -21.23 21.63
N GLU A 155 -7.16 -20.82 21.99
CA GLU A 155 -8.38 -21.56 21.71
C GLU A 155 -8.99 -21.12 20.38
N PHE A 156 -9.33 -22.10 19.53
CA PHE A 156 -10.03 -21.93 18.26
C PHE A 156 -11.29 -22.82 18.24
N SER A 157 -12.22 -22.52 17.37
CA SER A 157 -13.27 -23.45 17.00
C SER A 157 -12.72 -24.50 16.03
N ALA A 158 -13.04 -25.79 16.20
CA ALA A 158 -12.63 -26.82 15.23
C ALA A 158 -13.24 -26.61 13.82
N ALA A 159 -14.27 -25.77 13.69
CA ALA A 159 -14.89 -25.40 12.42
C ALA A 159 -14.37 -24.08 11.84
N GLU A 160 -13.35 -23.49 12.44
CA GLU A 160 -12.78 -22.20 12.02
C GLU A 160 -12.15 -22.30 10.62
N GLU A 161 -12.37 -21.26 9.81
CA GLU A 161 -11.80 -21.17 8.46
C GLU A 161 -10.47 -20.44 8.43
N PHE A 162 -10.13 -19.70 9.50
CA PHE A 162 -8.93 -18.88 9.61
C PHE A 162 -8.20 -19.09 10.93
N VAL A 163 -6.90 -19.36 10.86
CA VAL A 163 -6.00 -19.43 12.03
C VAL A 163 -4.90 -18.39 11.89
N GLU A 164 -4.85 -17.49 12.85
CA GLU A 164 -3.77 -16.50 12.99
C GLU A 164 -2.96 -16.80 14.25
N LEU A 165 -1.63 -16.93 14.08
CA LEU A 165 -0.69 -17.13 15.19
C LEU A 165 0.48 -16.15 15.05
N LYS A 166 0.90 -15.59 16.21
CA LYS A 166 2.04 -14.66 16.27
C LYS A 166 2.96 -15.00 17.43
N ASP A 167 4.26 -14.78 17.23
CA ASP A 167 5.30 -14.87 18.26
C ASP A 167 5.24 -16.16 19.08
N THR A 168 5.11 -17.31 18.43
CA THR A 168 4.91 -18.60 19.11
C THR A 168 5.66 -19.74 18.43
N THR A 169 5.58 -20.94 19.03
CA THR A 169 6.17 -22.15 18.46
C THR A 169 5.11 -23.24 18.35
N LEU A 170 5.03 -23.90 17.19
CA LEU A 170 4.15 -25.03 16.96
C LEU A 170 4.82 -26.34 17.41
N THR A 171 4.06 -27.15 18.15
CA THR A 171 4.41 -28.54 18.47
C THR A 171 3.78 -29.51 17.45
N GLU A 172 4.23 -30.76 17.43
CA GLU A 172 3.56 -31.82 16.63
C GLU A 172 2.08 -31.98 16.95
N ALA A 173 1.69 -31.74 18.23
CA ALA A 173 0.29 -31.80 18.65
C ALA A 173 -0.53 -30.64 18.05
N ASP A 174 0.05 -29.42 18.00
CA ASP A 174 -0.58 -28.28 17.37
C ASP A 174 -0.78 -28.50 15.87
N ILE A 175 0.25 -29.04 15.19
CA ILE A 175 0.21 -29.40 13.77
C ILE A 175 -0.89 -30.44 13.51
N THR A 176 -0.97 -31.49 14.35
CA THR A 176 -2.02 -32.51 14.23
C THR A 176 -3.41 -31.89 14.40
N THR A 177 -3.53 -30.94 15.30
CA THR A 177 -4.79 -30.20 15.54
C THR A 177 -5.18 -29.36 14.32
N LEU A 178 -4.24 -28.60 13.76
CA LEU A 178 -4.44 -27.82 12.52
C LEU A 178 -4.91 -28.72 11.36
N GLN A 179 -4.26 -29.87 11.17
CA GLN A 179 -4.60 -30.83 10.12
C GLN A 179 -6.00 -31.45 10.29
N GLY A 180 -6.51 -31.47 11.53
CA GLY A 180 -7.87 -31.92 11.85
C GLY A 180 -8.96 -30.88 11.59
N MET A 181 -8.63 -29.65 11.27
CA MET A 181 -9.59 -28.57 11.01
C MET A 181 -10.06 -28.59 9.55
N GLU A 182 -11.12 -29.35 9.28
CA GLU A 182 -11.61 -29.61 7.90
C GLU A 182 -12.05 -28.35 7.14
N ASN A 183 -12.48 -27.31 7.86
CA ASN A 183 -12.95 -26.06 7.26
C ASN A 183 -11.83 -25.03 7.05
N LEU A 184 -10.63 -25.31 7.54
CA LEU A 184 -9.51 -24.36 7.49
C LEU A 184 -9.14 -24.03 6.04
N ARG A 185 -9.19 -22.74 5.72
CA ARG A 185 -8.90 -22.18 4.38
C ARG A 185 -7.77 -21.19 4.40
N ARG A 186 -7.57 -20.49 5.53
CA ARG A 186 -6.60 -19.40 5.64
C ARG A 186 -5.71 -19.59 6.86
N ILE A 187 -4.41 -19.46 6.66
CA ILE A 187 -3.40 -19.50 7.72
C ILE A 187 -2.53 -18.25 7.61
N TYR A 188 -2.40 -17.53 8.73
CA TYR A 188 -1.48 -16.42 8.89
C TYR A 188 -0.54 -16.68 10.07
N PHE A 189 0.71 -16.96 9.78
CA PHE A 189 1.77 -17.15 10.76
C PHE A 189 2.77 -16.00 10.68
N ASP A 190 2.98 -15.30 11.80
CA ASP A 190 3.92 -14.20 11.92
C ASP A 190 4.86 -14.47 13.08
N ASN A 191 6.16 -14.63 12.79
CA ASN A 191 7.16 -15.04 13.76
C ASN A 191 6.78 -16.35 14.49
N VAL A 192 6.26 -17.32 13.74
CA VAL A 192 5.89 -18.65 14.27
C VAL A 192 6.99 -19.64 13.96
N ALA A 193 7.60 -20.17 15.01
CA ALA A 193 8.63 -21.19 14.85
C ALA A 193 7.99 -22.56 14.56
N VAL A 194 8.40 -23.16 13.46
CA VAL A 194 8.12 -24.56 13.10
C VAL A 194 9.47 -25.28 13.00
N GLU A 195 9.54 -26.53 13.41
CA GLU A 195 10.80 -27.28 13.40
C GLU A 195 11.40 -27.29 11.98
N ASN A 196 12.64 -26.80 11.84
CA ASN A 196 13.38 -26.66 10.58
C ASN A 196 12.65 -25.85 9.48
N ASN A 197 11.70 -24.98 9.83
CA ASN A 197 10.81 -24.29 8.88
C ASN A 197 10.10 -25.25 7.91
N ASP A 198 9.84 -26.50 8.38
CA ASP A 198 9.23 -27.54 7.56
C ASP A 198 7.73 -27.24 7.33
N LEU A 199 7.35 -27.04 6.07
CA LEU A 199 5.98 -26.83 5.64
C LEU A 199 5.23 -28.13 5.29
N SER A 200 5.83 -29.32 5.53
CA SER A 200 5.22 -30.62 5.19
C SER A 200 3.85 -30.84 5.84
N TRP A 201 3.63 -30.21 6.99
CA TRP A 201 2.33 -30.22 7.68
C TRP A 201 1.20 -29.61 6.83
N ALA A 202 1.51 -28.55 6.04
CA ALA A 202 0.52 -27.87 5.19
C ALA A 202 0.08 -28.74 4.01
N ALA A 203 0.91 -29.68 3.55
CA ALA A 203 0.61 -30.53 2.39
C ALA A 203 -0.71 -31.32 2.49
N GLN A 204 -1.26 -31.53 3.69
CA GLN A 204 -2.52 -32.21 3.92
C GLN A 204 -3.74 -31.28 3.89
N LEU A 205 -3.52 -29.97 4.03
CA LEU A 205 -4.58 -28.95 4.12
C LEU A 205 -5.05 -28.53 2.73
N LYS A 206 -5.65 -29.47 1.97
CA LYS A 206 -6.02 -29.29 0.56
C LYS A 206 -7.11 -28.22 0.32
N ASN A 207 -7.78 -27.77 1.40
CA ASN A 207 -8.81 -26.72 1.34
C ASN A 207 -8.23 -25.31 1.51
N LEU A 208 -6.90 -25.17 1.77
CA LEU A 208 -6.28 -23.86 1.90
C LEU A 208 -6.39 -23.06 0.61
N THR A 209 -6.84 -21.82 0.77
CA THR A 209 -6.87 -20.77 -0.25
C THR A 209 -5.80 -19.71 0.00
N GLU A 210 -5.44 -19.49 1.27
CA GLU A 210 -4.42 -18.50 1.65
C GLU A 210 -3.43 -19.12 2.64
N LEU A 211 -2.13 -18.97 2.36
CA LEU A 211 -1.06 -19.38 3.26
C LEU A 211 -0.04 -18.25 3.38
N THR A 212 0.06 -17.70 4.58
CA THR A 212 1.06 -16.70 4.96
C THR A 212 2.00 -17.29 6.00
N PHE A 213 3.30 -17.26 5.74
CA PHE A 213 4.35 -17.67 6.65
C PHE A 213 5.42 -16.58 6.69
N HIS A 214 5.28 -15.68 7.63
CA HIS A 214 6.19 -14.56 7.85
C HIS A 214 7.04 -14.76 9.09
N GLY A 215 8.16 -14.05 9.13
CA GLY A 215 8.90 -13.91 10.35
C GLY A 215 9.80 -15.08 10.72
N PHE A 216 10.04 -16.02 9.84
CA PHE A 216 10.94 -17.14 10.07
C PHE A 216 12.41 -16.75 9.86
N SER A 217 13.33 -17.61 10.30
CA SER A 217 14.75 -17.50 10.03
C SER A 217 15.28 -18.80 9.43
N GLY A 218 16.17 -18.70 8.40
CA GLY A 218 16.73 -19.85 7.70
C GLY A 218 15.98 -20.23 6.43
N GLU A 219 16.20 -21.45 5.97
CA GLU A 219 15.70 -21.94 4.67
C GLU A 219 14.28 -22.52 4.77
N VAL A 220 13.47 -22.32 3.73
CA VAL A 220 12.13 -22.92 3.58
C VAL A 220 12.08 -23.70 2.27
N ASP A 221 11.56 -24.93 2.34
CA ASP A 221 11.26 -25.76 1.16
C ASP A 221 9.80 -25.55 0.73
N LEU A 222 9.59 -25.25 -0.55
CA LEU A 222 8.27 -25.08 -1.16
C LEU A 222 7.62 -26.40 -1.61
N ALA A 223 8.35 -27.51 -1.69
CA ALA A 223 7.80 -28.77 -2.20
C ALA A 223 6.49 -29.21 -1.51
N PRO A 224 6.32 -29.00 -0.17
CA PRO A 224 5.09 -29.35 0.50
C PRO A 224 3.85 -28.57 0.03
N VAL A 225 4.02 -27.33 -0.42
CA VAL A 225 2.88 -26.50 -0.85
C VAL A 225 2.47 -26.72 -2.31
N ALA A 226 3.31 -27.37 -3.12
CA ALA A 226 3.08 -27.65 -4.54
C ALA A 226 1.74 -28.36 -4.85
N GLY A 227 1.22 -29.11 -3.91
CA GLY A 227 -0.06 -29.82 -4.04
C GLY A 227 -1.29 -29.06 -3.52
N LEU A 228 -1.17 -27.81 -3.08
CA LEU A 228 -2.26 -26.98 -2.58
C LEU A 228 -2.92 -26.19 -3.71
N THR A 229 -3.48 -26.88 -4.68
CA THR A 229 -3.96 -26.32 -5.95
C THR A 229 -5.16 -25.37 -5.82
N ASN A 230 -5.73 -25.23 -4.62
CA ASN A 230 -6.78 -24.25 -4.32
C ASN A 230 -6.22 -22.91 -3.81
N LEU A 231 -4.88 -22.79 -3.64
CA LEU A 231 -4.29 -21.54 -3.18
C LEU A 231 -4.53 -20.42 -4.22
N THR A 232 -5.08 -19.33 -3.73
CA THR A 232 -5.19 -18.05 -4.41
C THR A 232 -4.14 -17.06 -3.88
N GLU A 233 -3.64 -17.27 -2.65
CA GLU A 233 -2.65 -16.41 -2.04
C GLU A 233 -1.55 -17.24 -1.35
N LEU A 234 -0.29 -16.95 -1.67
CA LEU A 234 0.89 -17.54 -1.03
C LEU A 234 1.88 -16.44 -0.67
N ARG A 235 2.19 -16.29 0.63
CA ARG A 235 3.19 -15.34 1.16
C ARG A 235 4.21 -16.08 2.02
N ILE A 236 5.47 -16.00 1.64
CA ILE A 236 6.59 -16.57 2.42
C ILE A 236 7.73 -15.55 2.48
N HIS A 237 7.87 -14.91 3.65
CA HIS A 237 8.81 -13.82 3.85
C HIS A 237 9.52 -13.92 5.21
N SER A 238 10.85 -13.78 5.26
CA SER A 238 11.63 -13.84 6.51
C SER A 238 11.60 -12.52 7.29
N THR A 239 11.96 -12.54 8.58
CA THR A 239 12.15 -11.32 9.40
C THR A 239 13.47 -10.63 9.15
N GLN A 240 14.43 -11.31 8.54
CA GLN A 240 15.80 -10.83 8.42
C GLN A 240 16.12 -10.56 6.95
N ASN A 241 16.23 -9.28 6.60
CA ASN A 241 16.85 -8.84 5.36
C ASN A 241 18.34 -9.24 5.37
N GLY A 242 18.67 -10.50 5.12
CA GLY A 242 20.04 -10.95 5.17
C GLY A 242 20.28 -12.30 4.51
N ALA A 243 21.53 -12.53 4.08
CA ALA A 243 21.96 -13.78 3.52
C ALA A 243 21.72 -14.95 4.51
N GLY A 244 20.96 -15.95 4.10
CA GLY A 244 20.72 -17.17 4.87
C GLY A 244 19.28 -17.39 5.32
N SER A 245 18.34 -16.54 4.95
CA SER A 245 16.91 -16.76 5.18
C SER A 245 16.12 -16.63 3.88
N GLY A 246 15.02 -17.36 3.76
CA GLY A 246 14.14 -17.30 2.59
C GLY A 246 13.90 -18.66 1.94
N VAL A 247 13.29 -18.62 0.77
CA VAL A 247 13.01 -19.78 -0.06
C VAL A 247 14.24 -20.08 -0.94
N TYR A 248 14.86 -21.24 -0.74
CA TYR A 248 16.09 -21.62 -1.43
C TYR A 248 15.82 -22.48 -2.67
N VAL A 249 15.21 -21.85 -3.67
CA VAL A 249 14.95 -22.46 -4.98
C VAL A 249 15.65 -21.65 -6.07
N LYS A 250 16.09 -22.34 -7.14
CA LYS A 250 16.70 -21.70 -8.32
C LYS A 250 15.67 -21.25 -9.35
N ASP A 251 14.52 -21.89 -9.37
CA ASP A 251 13.38 -21.60 -10.21
C ASP A 251 12.08 -21.84 -9.43
N LEU A 252 10.94 -21.46 -10.00
CA LEU A 252 9.64 -21.59 -9.39
C LEU A 252 8.82 -22.77 -9.95
N SER A 253 9.45 -23.71 -10.68
CA SER A 253 8.78 -24.88 -11.28
C SER A 253 8.02 -25.74 -10.27
N VAL A 254 8.45 -25.75 -9.01
CA VAL A 254 7.76 -26.40 -7.90
C VAL A 254 6.35 -25.87 -7.67
N LEU A 255 6.07 -24.62 -8.05
CA LEU A 255 4.77 -23.96 -7.91
C LEU A 255 3.89 -24.05 -9.16
N SER A 256 4.37 -24.60 -10.29
CA SER A 256 3.68 -24.59 -11.59
C SER A 256 2.27 -25.18 -11.57
N GLY A 257 1.92 -26.01 -10.57
CA GLY A 257 0.58 -26.56 -10.37
C GLY A 257 -0.42 -25.59 -9.71
N LEU A 258 0.03 -24.45 -9.16
CA LEU A 258 -0.81 -23.51 -8.42
C LEU A 258 -1.44 -22.47 -9.37
N THR A 259 -2.15 -22.92 -10.38
CA THR A 259 -2.69 -22.07 -11.45
C THR A 259 -3.84 -21.15 -11.04
N GLN A 260 -4.32 -21.26 -9.80
CA GLN A 260 -5.33 -20.38 -9.23
C GLN A 260 -4.75 -19.22 -8.41
N LEU A 261 -3.39 -19.15 -8.30
CA LEU A 261 -2.75 -18.06 -7.57
C LEU A 261 -3.06 -16.70 -8.22
N GLU A 262 -3.60 -15.81 -7.39
CA GLU A 262 -3.86 -14.39 -7.68
C GLU A 262 -2.78 -13.51 -7.06
N TYR A 263 -2.21 -13.94 -5.92
CA TYR A 263 -1.17 -13.23 -5.19
C TYR A 263 -0.01 -14.16 -4.82
N LEU A 264 1.21 -13.79 -5.19
CA LEU A 264 2.44 -14.49 -4.82
C LEU A 264 3.48 -13.52 -4.24
N GLU A 265 3.90 -13.76 -3.00
CA GLU A 265 5.00 -13.03 -2.35
C GLU A 265 6.04 -14.00 -1.79
N LEU A 266 7.27 -13.89 -2.27
CA LEU A 266 8.39 -14.75 -1.86
C LEU A 266 9.66 -13.94 -1.61
N GLU A 267 10.37 -14.33 -0.56
CA GLU A 267 11.79 -13.99 -0.42
C GLU A 267 12.64 -15.18 -0.90
N ALA A 268 13.28 -15.03 -2.06
CA ALA A 268 14.01 -16.10 -2.76
C ALA A 268 15.42 -15.66 -3.15
N PRO A 269 16.38 -15.62 -2.19
CA PRO A 269 17.70 -14.99 -2.38
C PRO A 269 18.61 -15.70 -3.39
N VAL A 270 18.31 -16.93 -3.77
CA VAL A 270 19.12 -17.71 -4.73
C VAL A 270 18.40 -17.97 -6.05
N LEU A 271 17.27 -17.27 -6.30
CA LEU A 271 16.48 -17.42 -7.52
C LEU A 271 17.27 -16.99 -8.76
N GLU A 272 17.32 -17.86 -9.76
CA GLU A 272 18.04 -17.66 -11.03
C GLU A 272 17.05 -17.52 -12.21
N SER A 273 15.85 -18.13 -12.11
CA SER A 273 14.79 -18.12 -13.14
C SER A 273 13.41 -18.01 -12.54
N LEU A 274 12.46 -17.47 -13.32
CA LEU A 274 11.03 -17.43 -13.00
C LEU A 274 10.26 -18.61 -13.64
N ASP A 275 10.94 -19.61 -14.20
CA ASP A 275 10.34 -20.82 -14.76
C ASP A 275 9.38 -21.45 -13.75
N GLY A 276 8.17 -21.77 -14.19
CA GLY A 276 7.08 -22.27 -13.36
C GLY A 276 5.95 -21.24 -13.12
N LEU A 277 6.14 -19.97 -13.52
CA LEU A 277 5.09 -18.97 -13.49
C LEU A 277 4.27 -18.90 -14.79
N GLU A 278 4.71 -19.52 -15.89
CA GLU A 278 4.15 -19.33 -17.24
C GLU A 278 2.66 -19.65 -17.34
N ASP A 279 2.17 -20.60 -16.54
CA ASP A 279 0.78 -21.07 -16.55
C ASP A 279 -0.08 -20.41 -15.46
N MET A 280 0.48 -19.49 -14.64
CA MET A 280 -0.23 -18.79 -13.57
C MET A 280 -1.03 -17.60 -14.10
N SER A 281 -1.91 -17.84 -15.06
CA SER A 281 -2.65 -16.77 -15.77
C SER A 281 -3.64 -15.99 -14.89
N ALA A 282 -3.95 -16.46 -13.68
CA ALA A 282 -4.78 -15.76 -12.72
C ALA A 282 -3.99 -14.76 -11.84
N LEU A 283 -2.65 -14.72 -11.96
CA LEU A 283 -1.81 -13.92 -11.07
C LEU A 283 -2.02 -12.42 -11.33
N GLU A 284 -2.50 -11.72 -10.30
CA GLU A 284 -2.75 -10.28 -10.30
C GLU A 284 -1.62 -9.49 -9.62
N GLU A 285 -0.99 -10.08 -8.60
CA GLU A 285 0.11 -9.45 -7.88
C GLU A 285 1.28 -10.42 -7.70
N LEU A 286 2.47 -9.99 -8.07
CA LEU A 286 3.73 -10.71 -7.88
C LEU A 286 4.73 -9.83 -7.13
N ARG A 287 5.16 -10.29 -5.95
CA ARG A 287 6.20 -9.65 -5.14
C ARG A 287 7.34 -10.61 -4.85
N LEU A 288 8.51 -10.28 -5.32
CA LEU A 288 9.71 -11.09 -5.12
C LEU A 288 10.82 -10.26 -4.47
N THR A 289 11.39 -10.77 -3.38
CA THR A 289 12.65 -10.27 -2.84
C THR A 289 13.74 -11.28 -3.19
N ILE A 290 14.66 -10.92 -4.09
CA ILE A 290 15.61 -11.83 -4.73
C ILE A 290 17.06 -11.47 -4.44
N GLY A 291 17.96 -12.36 -4.79
CA GLY A 291 19.40 -12.09 -4.89
C GLY A 291 19.83 -11.71 -6.32
N PRO A 292 21.14 -11.62 -6.59
CA PRO A 292 21.68 -11.15 -7.87
C PRO A 292 21.58 -12.19 -9.00
N GLY A 293 20.99 -13.36 -8.76
CA GLY A 293 20.96 -14.49 -9.70
C GLY A 293 20.01 -14.30 -10.88
N LEU A 294 18.88 -13.63 -10.68
CA LEU A 294 17.86 -13.48 -11.70
C LEU A 294 18.32 -12.54 -12.83
N ARG A 295 18.22 -13.03 -14.08
CA ARG A 295 18.61 -12.28 -15.30
C ARG A 295 17.54 -12.30 -16.37
N ASP A 296 16.67 -13.29 -16.36
CA ASP A 296 15.62 -13.51 -17.33
C ASP A 296 14.24 -13.45 -16.65
N ILE A 297 13.37 -12.64 -17.20
CA ILE A 297 11.98 -12.48 -16.76
C ILE A 297 10.99 -12.96 -17.84
N GLY A 298 11.43 -13.79 -18.79
CA GLY A 298 10.65 -14.31 -19.91
C GLY A 298 9.34 -14.98 -19.52
N ALA A 299 9.34 -15.69 -18.39
CA ALA A 299 8.16 -16.35 -17.83
C ALA A 299 7.00 -15.40 -17.52
N LEU A 300 7.25 -14.08 -17.34
CA LEU A 300 6.21 -13.09 -17.07
C LEU A 300 5.34 -12.78 -18.29
N SER A 301 5.79 -13.10 -19.51
CA SER A 301 5.15 -12.64 -20.75
C SER A 301 3.69 -13.09 -20.92
N GLY A 302 3.28 -14.18 -20.24
CA GLY A 302 1.92 -14.73 -20.27
C GLY A 302 0.99 -14.23 -19.17
N LEU A 303 1.50 -13.49 -18.18
CA LEU A 303 0.77 -13.10 -16.97
C LEU A 303 -0.04 -11.81 -17.21
N THR A 304 -0.96 -11.84 -18.14
CA THR A 304 -1.67 -10.64 -18.64
C THR A 304 -2.62 -10.00 -17.65
N GLU A 305 -3.01 -10.70 -16.58
CA GLU A 305 -3.86 -10.18 -15.51
C GLU A 305 -3.05 -9.42 -14.43
N LEU A 306 -1.70 -9.43 -14.50
CA LEU A 306 -0.88 -8.70 -13.54
C LEU A 306 -1.21 -7.20 -13.51
N THR A 307 -1.56 -6.74 -12.32
CA THR A 307 -1.79 -5.33 -11.99
C THR A 307 -0.63 -4.74 -11.18
N SER A 308 0.10 -5.57 -10.43
CA SER A 308 1.25 -5.15 -9.63
C SER A 308 2.41 -6.14 -9.78
N LEU A 309 3.57 -5.64 -10.16
CA LEU A 309 4.83 -6.39 -10.21
C LEU A 309 5.90 -5.67 -9.41
N GLN A 310 6.40 -6.33 -8.37
CA GLN A 310 7.49 -5.84 -7.54
C GLN A 310 8.61 -6.88 -7.46
N ILE A 311 9.80 -6.54 -7.91
CA ILE A 311 11.01 -7.36 -7.79
C ILE A 311 12.07 -6.53 -7.07
N SER A 312 12.19 -6.74 -5.77
CA SER A 312 13.18 -6.09 -4.91
C SER A 312 14.38 -7.01 -4.65
N ASN A 313 15.41 -6.49 -4.01
CA ASN A 313 16.67 -7.16 -3.87
C ASN A 313 17.26 -6.99 -2.45
N ASN A 314 17.91 -8.05 -1.97
CA ASN A 314 18.62 -8.09 -0.68
C ASN A 314 20.14 -7.98 -0.84
N GLY A 315 20.67 -7.02 -1.60
CA GLY A 315 22.12 -6.88 -1.76
C GLY A 315 22.54 -6.39 -3.14
N ASP A 316 23.30 -7.19 -3.87
CA ASP A 316 23.74 -6.84 -5.23
C ASP A 316 22.57 -6.93 -6.21
N TYR A 317 22.40 -5.90 -7.05
CA TYR A 317 21.29 -5.82 -7.99
C TYR A 317 21.34 -6.91 -9.06
N PRO A 318 20.17 -7.48 -9.45
CA PRO A 318 20.08 -8.38 -10.59
C PRO A 318 20.37 -7.64 -11.90
N TYR A 319 20.85 -8.39 -12.92
CA TYR A 319 21.12 -7.85 -14.26
C TYR A 319 19.97 -8.16 -15.21
N ILE A 320 18.79 -7.61 -14.94
CA ILE A 320 17.62 -7.70 -15.83
C ILE A 320 17.74 -6.57 -16.87
N ARG A 321 18.18 -6.90 -18.10
CA ARG A 321 18.42 -5.92 -19.17
C ARG A 321 17.27 -5.80 -20.15
N ASP A 322 16.65 -6.93 -20.46
CA ASP A 322 15.57 -7.05 -21.43
C ASP A 322 14.19 -6.93 -20.75
N LEU A 323 13.46 -5.88 -21.07
CA LEU A 323 12.11 -5.64 -20.59
C LEU A 323 11.02 -6.15 -21.57
N SER A 324 11.39 -6.78 -22.70
CA SER A 324 10.43 -7.22 -23.71
C SER A 324 9.33 -8.15 -23.18
N PRO A 325 9.57 -9.01 -22.16
CA PRO A 325 8.51 -9.82 -21.57
C PRO A 325 7.39 -9.03 -20.89
N LEU A 326 7.64 -7.76 -20.52
CA LEU A 326 6.63 -6.91 -19.88
C LEU A 326 5.66 -6.28 -20.89
N SER A 327 5.99 -6.27 -22.18
CA SER A 327 5.26 -5.49 -23.19
C SER A 327 3.78 -5.86 -23.36
N GLY A 328 3.40 -7.09 -22.96
CA GLY A 328 2.02 -7.61 -23.00
C GLY A 328 1.21 -7.35 -21.73
N LEU A 329 1.83 -6.90 -20.64
CA LEU A 329 1.21 -6.78 -19.32
C LEU A 329 0.42 -5.47 -19.20
N THR A 330 -0.54 -5.25 -20.06
CA THR A 330 -1.25 -3.97 -20.24
C THR A 330 -2.16 -3.58 -19.07
N GLN A 331 -2.41 -4.48 -18.12
CA GLN A 331 -3.17 -4.20 -16.90
C GLN A 331 -2.30 -3.66 -15.76
N LEU A 332 -0.96 -3.65 -15.92
CA LEU A 332 -0.06 -3.16 -14.88
C LEU A 332 -0.35 -1.70 -14.51
N LYS A 333 -0.56 -1.50 -13.21
CA LYS A 333 -0.68 -0.20 -12.52
C LYS A 333 0.58 0.15 -11.76
N THR A 334 1.21 -0.84 -11.15
CA THR A 334 2.45 -0.69 -10.39
C THR A 334 3.53 -1.59 -10.95
N LEU A 335 4.66 -1.00 -11.32
CA LEU A 335 5.86 -1.72 -11.74
C LEU A 335 7.05 -1.17 -10.95
N GLU A 336 7.57 -1.99 -10.05
CA GLU A 336 8.78 -1.70 -9.30
C GLU A 336 9.77 -2.85 -9.44
N PHE A 337 10.98 -2.54 -9.89
CA PHE A 337 12.04 -3.52 -9.87
C PHE A 337 13.42 -2.90 -9.78
N TRP A 338 14.35 -3.71 -9.28
CA TRP A 338 15.73 -3.33 -9.06
C TRP A 338 16.60 -4.03 -10.11
N SER A 339 17.36 -3.27 -10.87
CA SER A 339 18.19 -3.87 -11.92
C SER A 339 19.37 -3.02 -12.33
N TYR A 340 20.39 -3.70 -12.84
CA TYR A 340 21.49 -3.10 -13.58
C TYR A 340 21.32 -3.28 -15.10
N GLY A 341 21.67 -2.26 -15.84
CA GLY A 341 21.93 -2.36 -17.28
C GLY A 341 20.71 -2.40 -18.18
N ILE A 342 19.58 -1.79 -17.79
CA ILE A 342 18.41 -1.64 -18.68
C ILE A 342 18.85 -0.99 -20.00
N GLU A 343 18.55 -1.62 -21.11
CA GLU A 343 18.99 -1.20 -22.44
C GLU A 343 17.96 -0.33 -23.17
N ASP A 344 16.66 -0.61 -22.98
CA ASP A 344 15.57 0.07 -23.70
C ASP A 344 14.31 0.15 -22.83
N LEU A 345 13.64 1.30 -22.86
CA LEU A 345 12.32 1.52 -22.26
C LEU A 345 11.16 1.23 -23.24
N GLY A 346 11.45 0.92 -24.50
CA GLY A 346 10.45 0.64 -25.55
C GLY A 346 9.37 -0.36 -25.17
N PRO A 347 9.70 -1.49 -24.53
CA PRO A 347 8.71 -2.47 -24.08
C PRO A 347 7.65 -1.92 -23.13
N LEU A 348 7.92 -0.83 -22.42
CA LEU A 348 6.98 -0.22 -21.48
C LEU A 348 5.93 0.67 -22.15
N ALA A 349 6.12 1.03 -23.42
CA ALA A 349 5.29 2.02 -24.13
C ALA A 349 3.78 1.65 -24.20
N GLY A 350 3.46 0.36 -24.14
CA GLY A 350 2.08 -0.16 -24.17
C GLY A 350 1.37 -0.20 -22.82
N LEU A 351 2.09 0.02 -21.70
CA LEU A 351 1.58 -0.15 -20.34
C LEU A 351 0.80 1.10 -19.88
N THR A 352 -0.23 1.49 -20.62
CA THR A 352 -0.93 2.77 -20.46
C THR A 352 -1.75 2.92 -19.17
N GLN A 353 -1.91 1.84 -18.40
CA GLN A 353 -2.55 1.84 -17.09
C GLN A 353 -1.57 2.12 -15.93
N LEU A 354 -0.24 2.21 -16.21
CA LEU A 354 0.75 2.46 -15.17
C LEU A 354 0.49 3.80 -14.46
N GLU A 355 0.36 3.68 -13.15
CA GLU A 355 0.31 4.78 -12.19
C GLU A 355 1.65 4.98 -11.49
N GLU A 356 2.39 3.90 -11.26
CA GLU A 356 3.72 3.91 -10.63
C GLU A 356 4.73 3.09 -11.43
N LEU A 357 5.84 3.72 -11.78
CA LEU A 357 7.01 3.09 -12.40
C LEU A 357 8.26 3.43 -11.60
N ARG A 358 8.80 2.44 -10.90
CA ARG A 358 10.05 2.56 -10.15
C ARG A 358 11.07 1.54 -10.66
N ILE A 359 12.07 2.01 -11.35
CA ILE A 359 13.22 1.20 -11.76
C ILE A 359 14.43 1.71 -10.98
N ILE A 360 14.88 0.92 -10.00
CA ILE A 360 15.95 1.29 -9.09
C ILE A 360 17.22 0.56 -9.51
N GLY A 361 18.32 1.28 -9.62
CA GLY A 361 19.61 0.71 -10.00
C GLY A 361 20.49 1.65 -10.77
N SER A 362 21.36 1.11 -11.59
CA SER A 362 22.32 1.90 -12.38
C SER A 362 22.69 1.18 -13.69
N GLU A 363 23.68 1.74 -14.39
CA GLU A 363 24.22 1.21 -15.65
C GLU A 363 23.19 1.16 -16.80
N ALA A 364 22.16 2.02 -16.77
CA ALA A 364 21.20 2.10 -17.87
C ALA A 364 21.86 2.61 -19.16
N ALA A 365 21.46 2.02 -20.29
CA ALA A 365 22.01 2.35 -21.61
C ALA A 365 21.06 3.22 -22.47
N TYR A 366 19.77 3.31 -22.12
CA TYR A 366 18.83 4.18 -22.82
C TYR A 366 19.15 5.67 -22.54
N THR A 367 18.90 6.53 -23.53
CA THR A 367 19.18 7.97 -23.43
C THR A 367 17.93 8.83 -23.61
N THR A 368 16.75 8.22 -23.72
CA THR A 368 15.50 8.97 -23.93
C THR A 368 14.33 8.34 -23.17
N THR A 369 13.45 9.21 -22.69
CA THR A 369 12.17 8.83 -22.07
C THR A 369 11.02 8.76 -23.09
N ALA A 370 11.28 8.96 -24.40
CA ALA A 370 10.25 9.00 -25.43
C ALA A 370 9.27 7.83 -25.41
N PRO A 371 9.67 6.56 -25.12
CA PRO A 371 8.74 5.44 -24.98
C PRO A 371 7.67 5.63 -23.90
N LEU A 372 7.94 6.42 -22.87
CA LEU A 372 7.01 6.63 -21.76
C LEU A 372 5.90 7.64 -22.07
N SER A 373 5.95 8.32 -23.21
CA SER A 373 5.07 9.47 -23.56
C SER A 373 3.57 9.14 -23.58
N GLY A 374 3.20 7.85 -23.72
CA GLY A 374 1.82 7.35 -23.69
C GLY A 374 1.30 7.01 -22.29
N LEU A 375 2.16 7.00 -21.25
CA LEU A 375 1.82 6.58 -19.89
C LEU A 375 1.17 7.72 -19.09
N THR A 376 0.07 8.26 -19.62
CA THR A 376 -0.55 9.50 -19.10
C THR A 376 -1.20 9.38 -17.73
N GLN A 377 -1.36 8.16 -17.19
CA GLN A 377 -1.84 7.92 -15.83
C GLN A 377 -0.71 7.98 -14.78
N LEU A 378 0.55 8.05 -15.23
CA LEU A 378 1.71 7.93 -14.36
C LEU A 378 1.77 9.08 -13.35
N ARG A 379 1.87 8.71 -12.08
CA ARG A 379 1.95 9.61 -10.92
C ARG A 379 3.34 9.60 -10.29
N VAL A 380 4.00 8.45 -10.33
CA VAL A 380 5.32 8.25 -9.76
C VAL A 380 6.24 7.67 -10.82
N LEU A 381 7.40 8.31 -11.02
CA LEU A 381 8.44 7.85 -11.92
C LEU A 381 9.80 7.89 -11.23
N SER A 382 10.46 6.76 -11.13
CA SER A 382 11.86 6.66 -10.72
C SER A 382 12.65 5.90 -11.79
N LEU A 383 13.73 6.47 -12.26
CA LEU A 383 14.56 5.89 -13.31
C LEU A 383 15.98 5.63 -12.81
N PRO A 384 16.62 4.51 -13.23
CA PRO A 384 17.99 4.16 -12.84
C PRO A 384 18.99 5.13 -13.47
N SER A 385 20.15 5.28 -12.83
CA SER A 385 21.24 6.10 -13.34
C SER A 385 21.86 5.50 -14.61
N MET A 386 22.42 6.38 -15.44
CA MET A 386 23.08 5.98 -16.69
C MET A 386 24.37 5.21 -16.45
N ALA A 387 24.70 4.28 -17.35
CA ALA A 387 25.97 3.56 -17.38
C ALA A 387 27.16 4.49 -17.60
N ASP A 388 27.02 5.40 -18.54
CA ASP A 388 28.03 6.42 -18.84
C ASP A 388 27.55 7.78 -18.31
N PRO A 389 28.22 8.34 -17.31
CA PRO A 389 27.84 9.64 -16.76
C PRO A 389 27.99 10.81 -17.73
N ALA A 390 28.66 10.61 -18.87
CA ALA A 390 28.70 11.59 -19.95
C ALA A 390 27.43 11.57 -20.83
N ASN A 391 26.60 10.57 -20.72
CA ASN A 391 25.31 10.51 -21.40
C ASN A 391 24.23 11.26 -20.59
N TYR A 392 23.51 12.13 -21.27
CA TYR A 392 22.42 12.92 -20.68
C TYR A 392 21.08 12.38 -21.14
N LEU A 393 20.14 12.27 -20.20
CA LEU A 393 18.79 11.75 -20.49
C LEU A 393 17.93 12.82 -21.16
N ASP A 394 17.34 12.49 -22.30
CA ASP A 394 16.28 13.28 -22.92
C ASP A 394 14.92 13.03 -22.23
N LEU A 395 14.39 14.08 -21.60
CA LEU A 395 13.13 14.04 -20.87
C LEU A 395 11.90 14.27 -21.77
N SER A 396 12.03 14.31 -23.09
CA SER A 396 10.94 14.70 -24.03
C SER A 396 9.66 13.86 -23.84
N GLY A 397 9.79 12.58 -23.47
CA GLY A 397 8.66 11.68 -23.18
C GLY A 397 7.81 12.09 -21.99
N LEU A 398 8.32 12.93 -21.08
CA LEU A 398 7.58 13.36 -19.90
C LEU A 398 6.59 14.49 -20.16
N SER A 399 6.65 15.16 -21.31
CA SER A 399 5.89 16.40 -21.58
C SER A 399 4.38 16.29 -21.43
N ASN A 400 3.82 15.07 -21.58
CA ASN A 400 2.40 14.79 -21.50
C ASN A 400 1.97 14.08 -20.21
N LEU A 401 2.92 13.77 -19.31
CA LEU A 401 2.63 13.03 -18.07
C LEU A 401 2.13 13.99 -16.98
N THR A 402 1.03 14.69 -17.27
CA THR A 402 0.49 15.77 -16.43
C THR A 402 -0.06 15.32 -15.08
N GLU A 403 -0.25 14.01 -14.86
CA GLU A 403 -0.63 13.43 -13.57
C GLU A 403 0.56 13.21 -12.63
N LEU A 404 1.80 13.40 -13.13
CA LEU A 404 3.02 13.11 -12.37
C LEU A 404 3.12 13.99 -11.12
N THR A 405 3.27 13.34 -9.97
CA THR A 405 3.46 13.97 -8.65
C THR A 405 4.88 13.79 -8.13
N GLU A 406 5.56 12.73 -8.53
CA GLU A 406 6.93 12.41 -8.11
C GLU A 406 7.77 12.01 -9.32
N PHE A 407 8.95 12.62 -9.45
CA PHE A 407 9.95 12.21 -10.45
C PHE A 407 11.34 12.20 -9.84
N SER A 408 12.05 11.07 -9.98
CA SER A 408 13.44 10.95 -9.57
C SER A 408 14.31 10.32 -10.64
N PHE A 409 15.50 10.88 -10.84
CA PHE A 409 16.54 10.36 -11.73
C PHE A 409 17.92 10.82 -11.25
N TYR A 410 18.87 9.88 -11.21
CA TYR A 410 20.25 10.20 -10.87
C TYR A 410 21.12 10.20 -12.14
N GLY A 411 21.37 11.39 -12.66
CA GLY A 411 22.16 11.60 -13.89
C GLY A 411 21.92 12.98 -14.50
N GLY A 412 22.72 13.32 -15.50
CA GLY A 412 22.53 14.56 -16.25
C GLY A 412 21.32 14.46 -17.18
N VAL A 413 20.66 15.60 -17.42
CA VAL A 413 19.54 15.71 -18.36
C VAL A 413 19.89 16.71 -19.46
N THR A 414 19.35 16.52 -20.67
CA THR A 414 19.61 17.39 -21.80
C THR A 414 18.89 18.73 -21.69
N SER A 415 17.69 18.75 -21.09
CA SER A 415 16.84 19.94 -20.93
C SER A 415 15.78 19.72 -19.87
N TYR A 416 15.45 20.80 -19.12
CA TYR A 416 14.30 20.80 -18.20
C TYR A 416 12.98 21.19 -18.90
N ALA A 417 12.98 21.63 -20.16
CA ALA A 417 11.80 22.10 -20.87
C ALA A 417 10.59 21.14 -20.86
N PRO A 418 10.77 19.79 -20.92
CA PRO A 418 9.66 18.85 -20.83
C PRO A 418 8.88 18.90 -19.52
N LEU A 419 9.49 19.38 -18.41
CA LEU A 419 8.85 19.47 -17.10
C LEU A 419 7.80 20.60 -17.00
N LYS A 420 7.81 21.54 -17.95
CA LYS A 420 7.02 22.78 -17.92
C LYS A 420 5.52 22.57 -17.60
N ASN A 421 4.93 21.48 -18.07
CA ASN A 421 3.50 21.21 -17.96
C ASN A 421 3.14 20.33 -16.74
N LEU A 422 4.12 19.87 -15.97
CA LEU A 422 3.93 18.92 -14.88
C LEU A 422 3.51 19.63 -13.59
N ALA A 423 2.44 20.42 -13.65
CA ALA A 423 1.99 21.29 -12.57
C ALA A 423 1.51 20.55 -11.30
N LYS A 424 1.40 19.22 -11.34
CA LYS A 424 1.04 18.39 -10.18
C LYS A 424 2.27 17.88 -9.42
N LEU A 425 3.49 18.08 -9.93
CA LEU A 425 4.71 17.66 -9.24
C LEU A 425 4.79 18.26 -7.84
N GLN A 426 5.03 17.37 -6.87
CA GLN A 426 5.24 17.66 -5.45
C GLN A 426 6.68 17.34 -5.04
N SER A 427 7.27 16.28 -5.60
CA SER A 427 8.64 15.87 -5.37
C SER A 427 9.39 15.72 -6.69
N LEU A 428 10.54 16.37 -6.78
CA LEU A 428 11.42 16.28 -7.94
C LEU A 428 12.88 16.14 -7.49
N SER A 429 13.49 15.02 -7.86
CA SER A 429 14.92 14.78 -7.63
C SER A 429 15.65 14.54 -8.96
N LEU A 430 16.46 15.49 -9.35
CA LEU A 430 17.35 15.43 -10.52
C LEU A 430 18.80 15.63 -10.05
N MET A 431 19.37 14.54 -9.55
CA MET A 431 20.69 14.53 -8.95
C MET A 431 21.68 13.85 -9.87
N GLY A 432 22.72 14.53 -10.24
CA GLY A 432 23.78 13.96 -11.08
C GLY A 432 24.90 14.94 -11.33
N ASN A 433 25.95 14.47 -11.95
CA ASN A 433 27.10 15.29 -12.29
C ASN A 433 27.02 15.73 -13.76
N TYR A 434 27.30 16.97 -14.03
CA TYR A 434 27.44 17.50 -15.37
C TYR A 434 28.94 17.66 -15.70
N TYR A 435 29.46 16.76 -16.52
CA TYR A 435 30.86 16.75 -16.89
C TYR A 435 31.14 17.77 -18.00
N ASP A 436 32.35 18.36 -18.01
CA ASP A 436 32.85 19.25 -19.04
C ASP A 436 31.99 20.52 -19.30
N GLY A 437 31.21 20.94 -18.31
CA GLY A 437 30.36 22.13 -18.43
C GLY A 437 29.14 21.97 -19.33
N GLU A 438 28.86 20.77 -19.79
CA GLU A 438 27.62 20.45 -20.50
C GLU A 438 26.47 20.24 -19.51
N GLY A 439 25.28 20.68 -19.86
CA GLY A 439 24.09 20.59 -19.03
C GLY A 439 23.19 21.80 -19.21
N PRO A 440 21.89 21.67 -18.92
CA PRO A 440 20.95 22.75 -19.17
C PRO A 440 21.16 23.92 -18.24
N GLY A 441 21.22 25.15 -18.83
CA GLY A 441 21.27 26.42 -18.10
C GLY A 441 19.92 27.07 -17.89
N ASP A 442 18.90 26.69 -18.67
CA ASP A 442 17.57 27.28 -18.63
C ASP A 442 16.65 26.55 -17.62
N LEU A 443 16.31 27.22 -16.53
CA LEU A 443 15.40 26.73 -15.48
C LEU A 443 13.97 27.27 -15.65
N SER A 444 13.63 27.91 -16.77
CA SER A 444 12.29 28.52 -16.97
C SER A 444 11.12 27.54 -16.80
N ALA A 445 11.35 26.26 -17.07
CA ALA A 445 10.35 25.19 -16.88
C ALA A 445 9.88 25.06 -15.42
N PHE A 446 10.72 25.40 -14.44
CA PHE A 446 10.36 25.29 -13.02
C PHE A 446 9.36 26.36 -12.58
N SER A 447 9.24 27.48 -13.28
CA SER A 447 8.39 28.61 -12.87
C SER A 447 6.91 28.27 -12.69
N GLY A 448 6.42 27.20 -13.33
CA GLY A 448 5.04 26.71 -13.25
C GLY A 448 4.82 25.58 -12.25
N LEU A 449 5.88 25.05 -11.64
CA LEU A 449 5.82 23.89 -10.74
C LEU A 449 5.52 24.31 -9.29
N THR A 450 4.53 25.16 -9.08
CA THR A 450 4.24 25.82 -7.80
C THR A 450 3.79 24.89 -6.69
N ARG A 451 3.45 23.64 -7.00
CA ARG A 451 3.08 22.60 -6.02
C ARG A 451 4.26 21.79 -5.50
N LEU A 452 5.49 22.06 -5.97
CA LEU A 452 6.66 21.39 -5.43
C LEU A 452 6.83 21.72 -3.95
N THR A 453 6.92 20.66 -3.15
CA THR A 453 7.26 20.72 -1.73
C THR A 453 8.70 20.29 -1.49
N ASP A 454 9.24 19.41 -2.34
CA ASP A 454 10.57 18.83 -2.22
C ASP A 454 11.29 18.91 -3.56
N LEU A 455 12.44 19.57 -3.57
CA LEU A 455 13.28 19.71 -4.75
C LEU A 455 14.73 19.37 -4.43
N GLU A 456 15.26 18.36 -5.12
CA GLU A 456 16.69 18.04 -5.16
C GLU A 456 17.22 18.26 -6.57
N LEU A 457 18.19 19.12 -6.71
CA LEU A 457 18.67 19.55 -8.02
C LEU A 457 20.18 19.72 -8.05
N SER A 458 20.83 18.99 -8.95
CA SER A 458 22.20 19.32 -9.37
C SER A 458 22.16 20.27 -10.56
N LEU A 459 22.83 21.40 -10.42
CA LEU A 459 22.93 22.44 -11.46
C LEU A 459 24.24 22.35 -12.20
N SER A 460 24.17 22.38 -13.52
CA SER A 460 25.38 22.57 -14.34
C SER A 460 25.98 23.97 -14.16
N VAL A 461 27.21 24.15 -14.58
CA VAL A 461 27.88 25.49 -14.58
C VAL A 461 27.15 26.54 -15.43
N ASN A 462 26.30 26.10 -16.36
CA ASN A 462 25.50 26.97 -17.22
C ASN A 462 24.25 27.53 -16.55
N ALA A 463 23.80 26.90 -15.44
CA ALA A 463 22.61 27.30 -14.69
C ALA A 463 22.95 28.41 -13.68
N THR A 464 23.12 29.64 -14.18
CA THR A 464 23.51 30.83 -13.39
C THR A 464 22.30 31.65 -12.91
N ASP A 465 21.12 31.47 -13.50
CA ASP A 465 19.86 32.16 -13.12
C ASP A 465 18.84 31.18 -12.53
N ILE A 466 18.62 31.30 -11.24
CA ILE A 466 17.63 30.51 -10.50
C ILE A 466 16.34 31.29 -10.19
N THR A 467 16.11 32.44 -10.88
CA THR A 467 14.88 33.22 -10.71
C THR A 467 13.60 32.38 -10.82
N PRO A 468 13.50 31.38 -11.72
CA PRO A 468 12.33 30.49 -11.78
C PRO A 468 12.05 29.70 -10.50
N LEU A 469 13.10 29.32 -9.74
CA LEU A 469 12.93 28.59 -8.48
C LEU A 469 12.27 29.46 -7.40
N GLY A 470 12.46 30.77 -7.44
CA GLY A 470 11.82 31.71 -6.52
C GLY A 470 10.27 31.78 -6.63
N ASN A 471 9.68 31.10 -7.62
CA ASN A 471 8.23 31.01 -7.79
C ASN A 471 7.61 29.74 -7.13
N LEU A 472 8.43 28.87 -6.57
CA LEU A 472 8.00 27.61 -5.94
C LEU A 472 7.48 27.86 -4.53
N SER A 473 6.29 28.48 -4.42
CA SER A 473 5.74 29.00 -3.15
C SER A 473 5.52 27.93 -2.08
N ASP A 474 5.21 26.70 -2.49
CA ASP A 474 4.90 25.60 -1.57
C ASP A 474 6.15 24.82 -1.13
N LEU A 475 7.36 25.25 -1.59
CA LEU A 475 8.61 24.51 -1.37
C LEU A 475 9.00 24.52 0.11
N ARG A 476 9.21 23.33 0.67
CA ARG A 476 9.58 23.09 2.06
C ARG A 476 10.99 22.54 2.21
N SER A 477 11.45 21.77 1.23
CA SER A 477 12.77 21.17 1.22
C SER A 477 13.48 21.47 -0.09
N LEU A 478 14.67 22.02 0.00
CA LEU A 478 15.51 22.32 -1.15
C LEU A 478 16.93 21.81 -0.93
N TYR A 479 17.35 20.92 -1.82
CA TYR A 479 18.74 20.52 -1.96
C TYR A 479 19.27 21.06 -3.29
N LEU A 480 20.30 21.93 -3.23
CA LEU A 480 21.02 22.43 -4.39
C LEU A 480 22.47 21.99 -4.34
N HIS A 481 22.86 21.22 -5.35
CA HIS A 481 24.25 20.96 -5.64
C HIS A 481 24.65 21.78 -6.87
N THR A 482 25.67 22.61 -6.77
CA THR A 482 26.11 23.47 -7.89
C THR A 482 27.49 23.07 -8.36
N GLU A 483 27.56 22.61 -9.59
CA GLU A 483 28.84 22.39 -10.26
C GLU A 483 29.55 23.71 -10.50
N GLY A 484 30.85 23.64 -10.65
CA GLY A 484 31.67 24.81 -10.96
C GLY A 484 33.14 24.54 -10.73
N ASP A 485 33.98 25.32 -11.43
CA ASP A 485 35.41 25.33 -11.25
C ASP A 485 35.93 26.82 -11.24
N ARG A 486 37.23 27.03 -11.22
CA ARG A 486 37.83 28.37 -11.25
C ARG A 486 37.52 29.16 -12.52
N LEU A 487 37.29 28.46 -13.64
CA LEU A 487 37.03 29.06 -14.94
C LEU A 487 35.54 29.29 -15.19
N HIS A 488 34.72 28.37 -14.65
CA HIS A 488 33.26 28.35 -14.80
C HIS A 488 32.62 28.27 -13.40
N PRO A 489 32.47 29.41 -12.72
CA PRO A 489 32.09 29.42 -11.31
C PRO A 489 30.62 29.01 -11.06
N GLY A 490 29.76 28.84 -12.09
CA GLY A 490 28.37 28.45 -11.96
C GLY A 490 27.50 29.46 -11.20
N LEU A 491 26.54 28.97 -10.43
CA LEU A 491 25.59 29.79 -9.68
C LEU A 491 26.30 30.60 -8.56
N LYS A 492 26.04 31.90 -8.52
CA LYS A 492 26.54 32.83 -7.48
C LYS A 492 25.43 33.53 -6.73
N ASP A 493 24.35 33.88 -7.42
CA ASP A 493 23.23 34.65 -6.87
C ASP A 493 22.11 33.74 -6.44
N ILE A 494 21.86 33.68 -5.12
CA ILE A 494 20.73 32.98 -4.51
C ILE A 494 19.60 33.94 -4.10
N GLY A 495 19.64 35.19 -4.56
CA GLY A 495 18.61 36.20 -4.30
C GLY A 495 17.17 35.69 -4.47
N PRO A 496 16.86 34.95 -5.55
CA PRO A 496 15.51 34.38 -5.76
C PRO A 496 15.00 33.51 -4.63
N LEU A 497 15.85 32.82 -3.84
CA LEU A 497 15.45 31.96 -2.73
C LEU A 497 14.79 32.75 -1.59
N SER A 498 15.02 34.05 -1.47
CA SER A 498 14.40 34.92 -0.48
C SER A 498 12.87 34.92 -0.53
N LYS A 499 12.26 34.46 -1.64
CA LYS A 499 10.82 34.37 -1.84
C LYS A 499 10.19 33.10 -1.26
N LEU A 500 10.99 32.08 -0.92
CA LEU A 500 10.55 30.75 -0.49
C LEU A 500 10.23 30.75 1.01
N GLN A 501 9.17 31.46 1.41
CA GLN A 501 8.86 31.73 2.80
C GLN A 501 8.43 30.46 3.59
N ASP A 502 7.97 29.41 2.90
CA ASP A 502 7.58 28.13 3.52
C ASP A 502 8.76 27.14 3.64
N LEU A 503 9.96 27.52 3.22
CA LEU A 503 11.14 26.66 3.25
C LEU A 503 11.54 26.30 4.69
N GLN A 504 11.64 25.01 4.97
CA GLN A 504 11.97 24.43 6.28
C GLN A 504 13.35 23.78 6.30
N SER A 505 13.75 23.19 5.17
CA SER A 505 15.06 22.53 5.02
C SER A 505 15.79 23.05 3.79
N LEU A 506 17.04 23.44 3.97
CA LEU A 506 17.89 23.93 2.91
C LEU A 506 19.27 23.25 2.96
N THR A 507 19.65 22.60 1.88
CA THR A 507 21.03 22.14 1.69
C THR A 507 21.61 22.82 0.45
N ILE A 508 22.77 23.45 0.60
CA ILE A 508 23.51 24.06 -0.50
C ILE A 508 24.95 23.54 -0.49
N ASN A 509 25.34 22.90 -1.58
CA ASN A 509 26.72 22.52 -1.84
C ASN A 509 27.22 23.33 -3.02
N SER A 510 28.15 24.29 -2.83
CA SER A 510 28.54 25.22 -3.88
C SER A 510 30.03 25.58 -3.84
N ARG A 511 30.59 25.89 -5.00
CA ARG A 511 31.93 26.45 -5.17
C ARG A 511 31.95 27.95 -5.34
N SER A 512 30.79 28.61 -5.38
CA SER A 512 30.75 30.03 -5.84
C SER A 512 29.82 30.92 -5.01
N ILE A 513 28.93 30.34 -4.20
CA ILE A 513 28.02 31.11 -3.35
C ILE A 513 28.77 31.58 -2.10
N THR A 514 28.79 32.90 -1.88
CA THR A 514 29.46 33.53 -0.73
C THR A 514 28.54 34.50 0.02
N ASP A 515 27.47 34.98 -0.61
CA ASP A 515 26.47 35.87 0.01
C ASP A 515 25.23 35.09 0.42
N LEU A 516 24.99 35.02 1.74
CA LEU A 516 23.81 34.37 2.35
C LEU A 516 22.71 35.37 2.70
N SER A 517 22.87 36.66 2.40
CA SER A 517 21.88 37.69 2.77
C SER A 517 20.45 37.40 2.31
N PRO A 518 20.19 36.71 1.17
CA PRO A 518 18.85 36.34 0.74
C PRO A 518 18.10 35.37 1.70
N LEU A 519 18.83 34.65 2.55
CA LEU A 519 18.26 33.69 3.45
C LEU A 519 17.77 34.30 4.77
N ARG A 520 18.05 35.58 5.02
CA ARG A 520 17.78 36.29 6.29
C ARG A 520 16.29 36.24 6.69
N GLU A 521 15.40 36.38 5.73
CA GLU A 521 13.95 36.49 5.95
C GLU A 521 13.24 35.13 5.92
N LEU A 522 13.99 34.03 5.74
CA LEU A 522 13.42 32.67 5.73
C LEU A 522 13.21 32.16 7.16
N THR A 523 12.28 32.77 7.89
CA THR A 523 12.07 32.52 9.33
C THR A 523 11.50 31.14 9.65
N ASN A 524 10.96 30.42 8.66
CA ASN A 524 10.46 29.05 8.81
C ASN A 524 11.56 27.99 8.68
N LEU A 525 12.81 28.40 8.35
CA LEU A 525 13.91 27.48 8.13
C LEU A 525 14.34 26.82 9.46
N GLN A 526 14.23 25.48 9.51
CA GLN A 526 14.57 24.68 10.68
C GLN A 526 15.96 24.04 10.57
N THR A 527 16.34 23.70 9.35
CA THR A 527 17.62 23.05 9.04
C THR A 527 18.29 23.75 7.87
N ALA A 528 19.57 24.10 8.00
CA ALA A 528 20.40 24.57 6.92
C ALA A 528 21.75 23.87 6.94
N ASP A 529 22.10 23.14 5.89
CA ASP A 529 23.43 22.58 5.64
C ASP A 529 24.04 23.34 4.46
N ILE A 530 24.97 24.24 4.74
CA ILE A 530 25.57 25.11 3.72
C ILE A 530 27.08 24.84 3.66
N ARG A 531 27.51 24.29 2.56
CA ARG A 531 28.90 23.88 2.34
C ARG A 531 29.50 24.64 1.16
N ALA A 532 30.58 25.37 1.45
CA ALA A 532 31.39 26.03 0.46
C ALA A 532 32.62 25.19 0.12
N TYR A 533 32.86 24.97 -1.16
CA TYR A 533 33.99 24.17 -1.63
C TYR A 533 34.96 25.03 -2.44
N GLY A 534 36.20 24.56 -2.52
CA GLY A 534 37.22 25.20 -3.34
C GLY A 534 37.69 26.54 -2.79
N ASP A 535 37.60 27.60 -3.60
CA ASP A 535 38.06 28.95 -3.23
C ASP A 535 36.91 29.84 -2.71
N ALA A 536 35.69 29.35 -2.61
CA ALA A 536 34.54 30.07 -2.04
C ALA A 536 34.65 30.11 -0.51
N GLU A 537 34.60 31.31 0.06
CA GLU A 537 34.59 31.50 1.52
C GLU A 537 33.35 32.31 1.91
N ILE A 538 32.52 31.74 2.78
CA ILE A 538 31.39 32.43 3.38
C ILE A 538 31.90 33.13 4.64
N THR A 539 32.05 34.47 4.59
CA THR A 539 32.58 35.26 5.69
C THR A 539 31.50 35.79 6.64
N ASP A 540 30.26 35.97 6.13
CA ASP A 540 29.11 36.43 6.95
C ASP A 540 28.03 35.34 7.04
N TRP A 541 27.92 34.74 8.21
CA TRP A 541 26.93 33.74 8.54
C TRP A 541 25.70 34.32 9.27
N SER A 542 25.72 35.61 9.60
CA SER A 542 24.64 36.27 10.35
C SER A 542 23.25 36.12 9.70
N PRO A 543 23.10 36.00 8.36
CA PRO A 543 21.78 35.81 7.76
C PRO A 543 21.08 34.50 8.15
N VAL A 544 21.83 33.48 8.54
CA VAL A 544 21.30 32.13 8.85
C VAL A 544 21.49 31.72 10.33
N GLU A 545 21.97 32.62 11.20
CA GLU A 545 22.13 32.34 12.63
C GLU A 545 20.82 32.08 13.38
N HIS A 546 19.69 32.49 12.79
CA HIS A 546 18.35 32.20 13.33
C HIS A 546 17.92 30.74 13.12
N VAL A 547 18.60 29.96 12.27
CA VAL A 547 18.25 28.58 11.94
C VAL A 547 18.65 27.64 13.08
N PRO A 548 17.69 26.85 13.66
CA PRO A 548 17.99 26.00 14.81
C PRO A 548 19.06 24.94 14.55
N ASN A 549 19.04 24.31 13.38
CA ASN A 549 19.97 23.24 12.99
C ASN A 549 20.84 23.72 11.83
N LEU A 550 21.86 24.53 12.14
CA LEU A 550 22.78 25.08 11.14
C LEU A 550 24.08 24.28 11.10
N ILE A 551 24.39 23.72 9.92
CA ILE A 551 25.65 23.07 9.60
C ILE A 551 26.43 23.99 8.65
N LYS A 552 27.66 24.33 9.03
CA LYS A 552 28.59 25.18 8.29
C LYS A 552 29.76 24.33 7.79
N GLY A 553 30.02 24.30 6.49
CA GLY A 553 31.08 23.51 5.91
C GLY A 553 31.92 24.24 4.85
#